data_f56d185603f16ecdf2c25fef92056228
#
_entry.id   f56d185603f16ecdf2c25fef92056228
#
_cell.length_a   1.000
_cell.length_b   1.000
_cell.length_c   1.000
_cell.angle_alpha   90.00
_cell.angle_beta   90.00
_cell.angle_gamma   90.00
#
_symmetry.space_group_name_H-M   'P 1'
#
loop_
_entity.id
_entity.type
_entity.pdbx_description
1 polymer ?
#
loop_
_entity_poly.entity_id
_entity_poly.type
_entity_poly.pdbx_seq_one_letter_code
_entity_poly.pdbx_strand_id
1 'polypeptide(L)'
;MINRYILLITLLYAFQLCAQNNHFRINGRVDTRYNDSLVTLFTFTGDIIRSADSTYVQNGHFDFTGPEYLYEKSIISLGNYPDTVLFAEVFLEKGDIFVELKQKSIVHSPLVDEYRIFQDSCGILWKQFCMLKDVDLKQDAYKQFFSYRFKFKNKYLHNALGREVFLND
;
A
#
# COMPACT_ATOMS: atom_id res chain seq x y z
N MET A 1 -33.06 38.58 -0.89
CA MET A 1 -31.75 38.50 -1.56
C MET A 1 -30.68 37.74 -0.75
N ILE A 2 -30.66 37.88 0.56
CA ILE A 2 -29.65 37.21 1.46
C ILE A 2 -29.66 35.68 1.32
N ASN A 3 -30.81 35.02 1.18
CA ASN A 3 -30.90 33.55 1.08
C ASN A 3 -30.20 32.95 -0.17
N ARG A 4 -30.10 33.69 -1.27
CA ARG A 4 -29.41 33.20 -2.50
C ARG A 4 -27.90 33.15 -2.33
N TYR A 5 -27.30 34.09 -1.57
CA TYR A 5 -25.85 34.12 -1.32
C TYR A 5 -25.45 33.06 -0.31
N ILE A 6 -26.29 32.80 0.70
CA ILE A 6 -26.03 31.72 1.67
C ILE A 6 -26.04 30.36 0.96
N LEU A 7 -26.97 30.12 0.05
CA LEU A 7 -27.05 28.88 -0.74
C LEU A 7 -25.83 28.71 -1.64
N LEU A 8 -25.35 29.78 -2.26
CA LEU A 8 -24.14 29.76 -3.11
C LEU A 8 -22.87 29.48 -2.28
N ILE A 9 -22.76 30.08 -1.11
CA ILE A 9 -21.64 29.87 -0.20
C ILE A 9 -21.63 28.42 0.34
N THR A 10 -22.77 27.88 0.73
CA THR A 10 -22.86 26.47 1.18
C THR A 10 -22.57 25.48 0.05
N LEU A 11 -22.98 25.79 -1.20
CA LEU A 11 -22.63 24.97 -2.36
C LEU A 11 -21.13 25.00 -2.65
N LEU A 12 -20.48 26.18 -2.57
CA LEU A 12 -19.02 26.30 -2.71
C LEU A 12 -18.25 25.52 -1.64
N TYR A 13 -18.69 25.57 -0.37
CA TYR A 13 -18.11 24.78 0.70
C TYR A 13 -18.32 23.27 0.50
N ALA A 14 -19.49 22.86 0.01
CA ALA A 14 -19.76 21.46 -0.33
C ALA A 14 -18.85 20.95 -1.48
N PHE A 15 -18.61 21.80 -2.48
CA PHE A 15 -17.67 21.46 -3.57
C PHE A 15 -16.21 21.36 -3.09
N GLN A 16 -15.78 22.20 -2.15
CA GLN A 16 -14.44 22.11 -1.57
C GLN A 16 -14.28 20.86 -0.69
N LEU A 17 -15.32 20.41 0.00
CA LEU A 17 -15.32 19.16 0.75
C LEU A 17 -15.32 17.91 -0.13
N CYS A 18 -15.94 17.97 -1.33
CA CYS A 18 -15.89 16.87 -2.31
C CYS A 18 -14.59 16.80 -3.11
N ALA A 19 -13.84 17.91 -3.20
CA ALA A 19 -12.52 17.93 -3.84
C ALA A 19 -11.41 17.33 -2.96
N GLN A 20 -11.75 16.88 -1.75
CA GLN A 20 -10.79 16.32 -0.81
C GLN A 20 -10.46 14.88 -1.17
N ASN A 21 -9.22 14.72 -1.58
CA ASN A 21 -8.36 13.60 -1.23
C ASN A 21 -8.38 12.35 -2.12
N ASN A 22 -8.04 12.51 -3.40
CA ASN A 22 -7.42 11.41 -4.14
C ASN A 22 -5.87 11.56 -4.07
N HIS A 23 -5.35 11.68 -2.84
CA HIS A 23 -3.92 11.82 -2.59
C HIS A 23 -3.49 10.78 -1.56
N PHE A 24 -2.31 10.23 -1.77
CA PHE A 24 -1.62 9.48 -0.73
C PHE A 24 -0.80 10.45 0.14
N ARG A 25 -0.61 10.08 1.40
CA ARG A 25 0.36 10.72 2.29
C ARG A 25 1.17 9.63 2.98
N ILE A 26 2.46 9.61 2.75
CA ILE A 26 3.39 8.74 3.44
C ILE A 26 3.99 9.51 4.61
N ASN A 27 3.83 8.98 5.82
CA ASN A 27 4.45 9.48 7.04
C ASN A 27 5.55 8.49 7.43
N GLY A 28 6.79 8.84 7.20
CA GLY A 28 7.94 7.99 7.39
C GLY A 28 8.73 8.28 8.65
N ARG A 29 9.24 7.22 9.27
CA ARG A 29 10.19 7.29 10.39
C ARG A 29 11.42 6.44 10.11
N VAL A 30 12.56 6.92 10.58
CA VAL A 30 13.84 6.23 10.54
C VAL A 30 14.70 6.67 11.72
N ASP A 31 15.72 5.91 12.06
CA ASP A 31 16.67 6.27 13.12
C ASP A 31 17.30 7.65 12.84
N THR A 32 17.42 8.49 13.87
CA THR A 32 17.95 9.87 13.78
C THR A 32 19.40 9.94 13.31
N ARG A 33 20.15 8.85 13.38
CA ARG A 33 21.51 8.77 12.78
C ARG A 33 21.52 8.98 11.26
N TYR A 34 20.34 8.85 10.61
CA TYR A 34 20.15 9.09 9.18
C TYR A 34 19.59 10.49 8.87
N ASN A 35 19.61 11.40 9.84
CA ASN A 35 19.28 12.80 9.56
C ASN A 35 20.12 13.32 8.40
N ASP A 36 19.53 14.20 7.59
CA ASP A 36 20.09 14.78 6.37
C ASP A 36 20.38 13.77 5.24
N SER A 37 20.02 12.50 5.42
CA SER A 37 20.08 11.49 4.35
C SER A 37 18.91 11.64 3.39
N LEU A 38 19.17 11.37 2.11
CA LEU A 38 18.15 11.38 1.05
C LEU A 38 17.29 10.12 1.15
N VAL A 39 15.98 10.32 1.14
CA VAL A 39 14.99 9.25 0.97
C VAL A 39 14.29 9.48 -0.37
N THR A 40 14.19 8.43 -1.17
CA THR A 40 13.59 8.49 -2.51
C THR A 40 12.42 7.52 -2.62
N LEU A 41 11.34 8.00 -3.19
CA LEU A 41 10.18 7.21 -3.58
C LEU A 41 10.36 6.79 -5.04
N PHE A 42 10.38 5.49 -5.29
CA PHE A 42 10.44 4.90 -6.62
C PHE A 42 9.09 4.27 -6.97
N THR A 43 8.65 4.49 -8.21
CA THR A 43 7.47 3.85 -8.79
C THR A 43 7.89 2.93 -9.93
N PHE A 44 7.04 1.95 -10.23
CA PHE A 44 7.26 0.99 -11.30
C PHE A 44 6.31 1.28 -12.47
N THR A 45 6.85 1.35 -13.67
CA THR A 45 6.06 1.38 -14.91
C THR A 45 6.48 0.17 -15.73
N GLY A 46 5.76 -0.95 -15.58
CA GLY A 46 6.24 -2.25 -16.05
C GLY A 46 7.52 -2.64 -15.32
N ASP A 47 8.57 -2.99 -16.06
CA ASP A 47 9.89 -3.35 -15.51
C ASP A 47 10.80 -2.12 -15.26
N ILE A 48 10.32 -0.91 -15.53
CA ILE A 48 11.11 0.31 -15.40
C ILE A 48 10.86 0.93 -14.03
N ILE A 49 11.95 1.11 -13.28
CA ILE A 49 11.95 1.82 -12.00
C ILE A 49 12.28 3.29 -12.28
N ARG A 50 11.46 4.19 -11.73
CA ARG A 50 11.66 5.64 -11.83
C ARG A 50 11.60 6.28 -10.45
N SER A 51 12.48 7.25 -10.20
CA SER A 51 12.31 8.15 -9.07
C SER A 51 11.07 9.00 -9.31
N ALA A 52 10.11 8.93 -8.41
CA ALA A 52 8.89 9.73 -8.44
C ALA A 52 9.05 11.00 -7.62
N ASP A 53 9.69 10.90 -6.45
CA ASP A 53 9.90 12.00 -5.53
C ASP A 53 11.10 11.71 -4.62
N SER A 54 11.63 12.75 -3.96
CA SER A 54 12.70 12.62 -2.97
C SER A 54 12.61 13.69 -1.89
N THR A 55 13.00 13.33 -0.67
CA THR A 55 13.03 14.22 0.49
C THR A 55 14.21 13.88 1.40
N TYR A 56 14.52 14.75 2.36
CA TYR A 56 15.56 14.52 3.35
C TYR A 56 14.97 14.16 4.70
N VAL A 57 15.65 13.26 5.42
CA VAL A 57 15.29 12.94 6.80
C VAL A 57 15.53 14.13 7.70
N GLN A 58 14.52 14.53 8.46
CA GLN A 58 14.60 15.61 9.45
C GLN A 58 14.09 15.11 10.80
N ASN A 59 14.93 15.12 11.82
CA ASN A 59 14.59 14.61 13.16
C ASN A 59 14.05 13.18 13.16
N GLY A 60 14.59 12.32 12.29
CA GLY A 60 14.13 10.94 12.13
C GLY A 60 12.80 10.78 11.37
N HIS A 61 12.32 11.82 10.69
CA HIS A 61 11.07 11.82 9.91
C HIS A 61 11.31 12.17 8.45
N PHE A 62 10.45 11.65 7.60
CA PHE A 62 10.35 12.03 6.19
C PHE A 62 8.90 11.88 5.72
N ASP A 63 8.50 12.69 4.75
CA ASP A 63 7.12 12.69 4.23
C ASP A 63 7.12 12.72 2.71
N PHE A 64 6.13 12.02 2.12
CA PHE A 64 5.76 12.13 0.72
C PHE A 64 4.27 12.36 0.59
N THR A 65 3.86 13.18 -0.37
CA THR A 65 2.46 13.37 -0.73
C THR A 65 2.32 13.42 -2.24
N GLY A 66 1.28 12.84 -2.76
CA GLY A 66 1.06 12.86 -4.19
C GLY A 66 -0.33 12.37 -4.58
N PRO A 67 -0.69 12.50 -5.86
CA PRO A 67 -1.93 11.96 -6.36
C PRO A 67 -1.94 10.44 -6.18
N GLU A 68 -3.14 9.87 -6.01
CA GLU A 68 -3.34 8.43 -6.01
C GLU A 68 -2.90 7.86 -7.36
N TYR A 69 -1.80 7.13 -7.38
CA TYR A 69 -1.35 6.39 -8.57
C TYR A 69 -1.90 4.98 -8.53
N LEU A 70 -3.20 4.81 -8.85
CA LEU A 70 -3.86 3.52 -9.13
C LEU A 70 -3.33 2.34 -8.28
N TYR A 71 -3.07 2.58 -6.99
CA TYR A 71 -2.53 1.57 -6.08
C TYR A 71 -1.23 0.90 -6.59
N GLU A 72 -0.32 1.69 -7.15
CA GLU A 72 0.94 1.14 -7.67
C GLU A 72 1.85 0.69 -6.53
N LYS A 73 2.47 -0.47 -6.73
CA LYS A 73 3.56 -0.93 -5.88
C LYS A 73 4.75 0.03 -6.08
N SER A 74 5.31 0.48 -4.98
CA SER A 74 6.39 1.45 -4.96
C SER A 74 7.43 1.06 -3.92
N ILE A 75 8.63 1.61 -4.02
CA ILE A 75 9.71 1.40 -3.06
C ILE A 75 10.10 2.75 -2.47
N ILE A 76 10.16 2.82 -1.15
CA ILE A 76 10.82 3.90 -0.43
C ILE A 76 12.21 3.42 -0.08
N SER A 77 13.23 4.17 -0.48
CA SER A 77 14.63 3.82 -0.29
C SER A 77 15.38 4.92 0.43
N LEU A 78 16.13 4.54 1.46
CA LEU A 78 17.16 5.38 2.07
C LEU A 78 18.50 5.05 1.39
N GLY A 79 19.06 6.02 0.72
CA GLY A 79 20.25 5.85 -0.15
C GLY A 79 19.88 5.63 -1.61
N ASN A 80 20.88 5.37 -2.43
CA ASN A 80 20.68 5.20 -3.88
C ASN A 80 20.26 3.76 -4.21
N TYR A 81 19.16 3.61 -4.93
CA TYR A 81 18.76 2.32 -5.47
C TYR A 81 19.68 1.91 -6.63
N PRO A 82 20.14 0.63 -6.75
CA PRO A 82 19.81 -0.53 -5.90
C PRO A 82 20.64 -0.65 -4.61
N ASP A 83 21.68 0.15 -4.40
CA ASP A 83 22.58 0.08 -3.24
C ASP A 83 21.95 0.78 -2.02
N THR A 84 20.74 0.31 -1.63
CA THR A 84 19.95 0.90 -0.57
C THR A 84 20.47 0.48 0.81
N VAL A 85 20.50 1.43 1.74
CA VAL A 85 20.80 1.15 3.15
C VAL A 85 19.59 0.51 3.83
N LEU A 86 18.42 1.08 3.61
CA LEU A 86 17.12 0.60 4.08
C LEU A 86 16.08 0.81 2.99
N PHE A 87 15.07 -0.06 2.92
CA PHE A 87 13.95 0.12 2.01
C PHE A 87 12.64 -0.42 2.57
N ALA A 88 11.54 0.04 2.01
CA ALA A 88 10.20 -0.47 2.26
C ALA A 88 9.40 -0.55 0.96
N GLU A 89 8.69 -1.64 0.76
CA GLU A 89 7.69 -1.75 -0.30
C GLU A 89 6.36 -1.19 0.22
N VAL A 90 5.73 -0.34 -0.57
CA VAL A 90 4.45 0.31 -0.25
C VAL A 90 3.51 0.22 -1.45
N PHE A 91 2.21 0.25 -1.19
CA PHE A 91 1.20 0.50 -2.22
C PHE A 91 0.72 1.94 -2.07
N LEU A 92 0.82 2.72 -3.15
CA LEU A 92 0.33 4.10 -3.16
C LEU A 92 -1.18 4.09 -3.25
N GLU A 93 -1.82 4.13 -2.10
CA GLU A 93 -3.27 4.17 -1.95
C GLU A 93 -3.71 5.49 -1.33
N LYS A 94 -4.98 5.82 -1.53
CA LYS A 94 -5.59 7.00 -0.93
C LYS A 94 -5.51 6.97 0.60
N GLY A 95 -5.07 8.08 1.18
CA GLY A 95 -5.01 8.27 2.63
C GLY A 95 -3.60 8.19 3.19
N ASP A 96 -3.53 7.89 4.49
CA ASP A 96 -2.27 7.87 5.22
C ASP A 96 -1.62 6.49 5.18
N ILE A 97 -0.33 6.48 4.84
CA ILE A 97 0.54 5.31 4.82
C ILE A 97 1.65 5.58 5.84
N PHE A 98 1.81 4.73 6.83
CA PHE A 98 2.86 4.85 7.84
C PHE A 98 3.99 3.89 7.53
N VAL A 99 5.22 4.41 7.51
CA VAL A 99 6.41 3.65 7.18
C VAL A 99 7.48 3.83 8.25
N GLU A 100 7.98 2.74 8.81
CA GLU A 100 9.17 2.74 9.64
C GLU A 100 10.30 2.04 8.89
N LEU A 101 11.30 2.82 8.44
CA LEU A 101 12.47 2.28 7.75
C LEU A 101 13.47 1.71 8.75
N LYS A 102 13.68 0.40 8.66
CA LYS A 102 14.67 -0.37 9.41
C LYS A 102 15.07 -1.62 8.63
N GLN A 103 15.95 -2.48 9.15
CA GLN A 103 16.36 -3.72 8.45
C GLN A 103 15.17 -4.59 8.02
N LYS A 104 14.10 -4.62 8.84
CA LYS A 104 12.80 -5.18 8.49
C LYS A 104 11.80 -4.05 8.61
N SER A 105 11.64 -3.29 7.56
CA SER A 105 10.74 -2.14 7.54
C SER A 105 9.30 -2.56 7.83
N ILE A 106 8.59 -1.69 8.52
CA ILE A 106 7.17 -1.87 8.82
C ILE A 106 6.37 -0.86 8.03
N VAL A 107 5.33 -1.34 7.36
CA VAL A 107 4.38 -0.51 6.62
C VAL A 107 2.98 -0.78 7.16
N HIS A 108 2.25 0.27 7.46
CA HIS A 108 0.85 0.23 7.85
C HIS A 108 0.04 1.12 6.92
N SER A 109 -0.90 0.53 6.23
CA SER A 109 -1.94 1.20 5.48
C SER A 109 -3.14 0.25 5.36
N PRO A 110 -4.35 0.73 5.10
CA PRO A 110 -5.51 -0.14 4.95
C PRO A 110 -5.29 -1.32 4.00
N LEU A 111 -4.68 -1.06 2.85
CA LEU A 111 -4.43 -2.08 1.83
C LEU A 111 -3.34 -3.09 2.25
N VAL A 112 -2.25 -2.61 2.83
CA VAL A 112 -1.16 -3.48 3.33
C VAL A 112 -1.66 -4.35 4.47
N ASP A 113 -2.45 -3.81 5.38
CA ASP A 113 -2.99 -4.55 6.52
C ASP A 113 -4.00 -5.61 6.05
N GLU A 114 -4.85 -5.28 5.07
CA GLU A 114 -5.76 -6.25 4.46
C GLU A 114 -5.01 -7.36 3.70
N TYR A 115 -3.94 -7.01 2.98
CA TYR A 115 -3.10 -7.99 2.30
C TYR A 115 -2.39 -8.93 3.28
N ARG A 116 -1.92 -8.42 4.42
CA ARG A 116 -1.33 -9.24 5.48
C ARG A 116 -2.34 -10.24 6.03
N ILE A 117 -3.56 -9.79 6.34
CA ILE A 117 -4.66 -10.67 6.78
C ILE A 117 -4.95 -11.75 5.73
N PHE A 118 -4.95 -11.37 4.45
CA PHE A 118 -5.13 -12.32 3.35
C PHE A 118 -4.01 -13.37 3.32
N GLN A 119 -2.75 -12.97 3.39
CA GLN A 119 -1.61 -13.89 3.40
C GLN A 119 -1.65 -14.85 4.59
N ASP A 120 -1.93 -14.34 5.79
CA ASP A 120 -2.04 -15.15 7.00
C ASP A 120 -3.17 -16.18 6.87
N SER A 121 -4.33 -15.76 6.36
CA SER A 121 -5.47 -16.64 6.12
C SER A 121 -5.17 -17.72 5.08
N CYS A 122 -4.49 -17.37 4.01
CA CYS A 122 -4.00 -18.33 3.02
C CYS A 122 -3.04 -19.34 3.64
N GLY A 123 -2.12 -18.88 4.47
CA GLY A 123 -1.18 -19.75 5.18
C GLY A 123 -1.89 -20.75 6.10
N ILE A 124 -2.90 -20.31 6.84
CA ILE A 124 -3.69 -21.17 7.71
C ILE A 124 -4.45 -22.23 6.89
N LEU A 125 -5.17 -21.82 5.84
CA LEU A 125 -5.94 -22.72 4.99
C LEU A 125 -5.03 -23.75 4.30
N TRP A 126 -3.88 -23.31 3.80
CA TRP A 126 -2.90 -24.21 3.19
C TRP A 126 -2.33 -25.22 4.18
N LYS A 127 -2.01 -24.79 5.40
CA LYS A 127 -1.54 -25.67 6.47
C LYS A 127 -2.60 -26.71 6.83
N GLN A 128 -3.86 -26.31 6.94
CA GLN A 128 -4.97 -27.22 7.17
C GLN A 128 -5.06 -28.29 6.05
N PHE A 129 -5.03 -27.86 4.79
CA PHE A 129 -5.00 -28.75 3.63
C PHE A 129 -3.86 -29.78 3.71
N CYS A 130 -2.64 -29.33 4.06
CA CYS A 130 -1.48 -30.21 4.15
C CYS A 130 -1.60 -31.27 5.29
N MET A 131 -2.33 -30.96 6.36
CA MET A 131 -2.51 -31.85 7.51
C MET A 131 -3.58 -32.92 7.32
N LEU A 132 -4.51 -32.73 6.38
CA LEU A 132 -5.58 -33.68 6.11
C LEU A 132 -5.04 -34.92 5.43
N LYS A 133 -5.53 -36.09 5.87
CA LYS A 133 -5.22 -37.41 5.27
C LYS A 133 -6.35 -37.95 4.43
N ASP A 134 -7.58 -37.59 4.81
CA ASP A 134 -8.78 -37.97 4.09
C ASP A 134 -8.89 -37.24 2.75
N VAL A 135 -9.20 -37.97 1.66
CA VAL A 135 -9.20 -37.45 0.29
C VAL A 135 -10.35 -36.46 0.07
N ASP A 136 -11.53 -36.75 0.59
CA ASP A 136 -12.70 -35.89 0.39
C ASP A 136 -12.58 -34.59 1.15
N LEU A 137 -12.14 -34.66 2.42
CA LEU A 137 -11.85 -33.47 3.23
C LEU A 137 -10.73 -32.62 2.63
N LYS A 138 -9.73 -33.28 2.04
CA LYS A 138 -8.63 -32.59 1.35
C LYS A 138 -9.11 -31.85 0.11
N GLN A 139 -10.01 -32.44 -0.67
CA GLN A 139 -10.61 -31.80 -1.84
C GLN A 139 -11.43 -30.55 -1.46
N ASP A 140 -12.19 -30.64 -0.37
CA ASP A 140 -12.98 -29.51 0.11
C ASP A 140 -12.11 -28.38 0.66
N ALA A 141 -11.04 -28.69 1.40
CA ALA A 141 -10.06 -27.71 1.86
C ALA A 141 -9.35 -27.01 0.69
N TYR A 142 -9.02 -27.74 -0.36
CA TYR A 142 -8.46 -27.19 -1.60
C TYR A 142 -9.42 -26.20 -2.27
N LYS A 143 -10.69 -26.56 -2.43
CA LYS A 143 -11.72 -25.68 -2.99
C LYS A 143 -11.89 -24.40 -2.15
N GLN A 144 -11.87 -24.50 -0.82
CA GLN A 144 -11.96 -23.36 0.09
C GLN A 144 -10.76 -22.41 -0.09
N PHE A 145 -9.54 -22.94 -0.12
CA PHE A 145 -8.33 -22.17 -0.33
C PHE A 145 -8.38 -21.37 -1.64
N PHE A 146 -8.68 -22.03 -2.77
CA PHE A 146 -8.74 -21.35 -4.06
C PHE A 146 -9.92 -20.38 -4.18
N SER A 147 -11.07 -20.70 -3.58
CA SER A 147 -12.22 -19.79 -3.53
C SER A 147 -11.90 -18.51 -2.76
N TYR A 148 -11.15 -18.62 -1.65
CA TYR A 148 -10.73 -17.47 -0.87
C TYR A 148 -9.75 -16.58 -1.66
N ARG A 149 -8.73 -17.19 -2.30
CA ARG A 149 -7.78 -16.47 -3.17
C ARG A 149 -8.50 -15.77 -4.32
N PHE A 150 -9.43 -16.46 -4.99
CA PHE A 150 -10.18 -15.90 -6.11
C PHE A 150 -11.05 -14.72 -5.71
N LYS A 151 -11.72 -14.79 -4.55
CA LYS A 151 -12.51 -13.66 -4.02
C LYS A 151 -11.64 -12.43 -3.75
N PHE A 152 -10.51 -12.62 -3.11
CA PHE A 152 -9.57 -11.52 -2.84
C PHE A 152 -9.02 -10.92 -4.14
N LYS A 153 -8.57 -11.76 -5.06
CA LYS A 153 -8.11 -11.34 -6.39
C LYS A 153 -9.15 -10.51 -7.14
N ASN A 154 -10.40 -10.96 -7.17
CA ASN A 154 -11.48 -10.22 -7.86
C ASN A 154 -11.79 -8.89 -7.20
N LYS A 155 -11.69 -8.78 -5.87
CA LYS A 155 -11.87 -7.51 -5.14
C LYS A 155 -10.85 -6.47 -5.58
N TYR A 156 -9.62 -6.91 -5.88
CA TYR A 156 -8.50 -6.02 -6.19
C TYR A 156 -8.00 -6.12 -7.65
N LEU A 157 -8.81 -6.69 -8.55
CA LEU A 157 -8.41 -6.96 -9.94
C LEU A 157 -7.89 -5.72 -10.69
N HIS A 158 -8.38 -4.54 -10.34
CA HIS A 158 -8.06 -3.28 -11.02
C HIS A 158 -6.96 -2.46 -10.36
N ASN A 159 -6.30 -3.00 -9.32
CA ASN A 159 -5.22 -2.30 -8.63
C ASN A 159 -3.92 -3.13 -8.56
N ALA A 160 -2.85 -2.52 -8.06
CA ALA A 160 -1.53 -3.17 -7.97
C ALA A 160 -1.55 -4.42 -7.08
N LEU A 161 -2.37 -4.42 -6.03
CA LEU A 161 -2.49 -5.56 -5.13
C LEU A 161 -3.09 -6.78 -5.82
N GLY A 162 -4.14 -6.59 -6.64
CA GLY A 162 -4.71 -7.68 -7.43
C GLY A 162 -3.71 -8.22 -8.44
N ARG A 163 -2.91 -7.35 -9.06
CA ARG A 163 -1.82 -7.76 -9.95
C ARG A 163 -0.74 -8.54 -9.21
N GLU A 164 -0.32 -8.09 -8.02
CA GLU A 164 0.67 -8.79 -7.20
C GLU A 164 0.21 -10.19 -6.80
N VAL A 165 -1.04 -10.35 -6.38
CA VAL A 165 -1.63 -11.66 -6.07
C VAL A 165 -1.76 -12.53 -7.32
N PHE A 166 -1.97 -11.92 -8.50
CA PHE A 166 -2.07 -12.63 -9.78
C PHE A 166 -0.73 -13.17 -10.27
N LEU A 167 0.35 -12.39 -10.10
CA LEU A 167 1.68 -12.76 -10.60
C LEU A 167 2.37 -13.81 -9.72
N ASN A 168 1.94 -13.94 -8.47
CA ASN A 168 2.49 -14.91 -7.51
C ASN A 168 1.63 -16.20 -7.41
N ASP A 169 0.71 -16.43 -8.35
CA ASP A 169 -0.03 -17.67 -8.54
C ASP A 169 0.70 -18.59 -9.51
#